data_9f098028567c84d00652ac1bbe6223f1
#
_entry.id   9f098028567c84d00652ac1bbe6223f1
#
_cell.length_a   1.000
_cell.length_b   1.000
_cell.length_c   1.000
_cell.angle_alpha   90.00
_cell.angle_beta   90.00
_cell.angle_gamma   90.00
#
_symmetry.space_group_name_H-M   'P 1'
#
loop_
_entity.id
_entity.type
_entity.pdbx_description
1 polymer ?
#
loop_
_entity_poly.entity_id
_entity_poly.type
_entity_poly.pdbx_seq_one_letter_code
_entity_poly.pdbx_strand_id
1 'polypeptide(L)'
;PYTPLHHLILKRMNRPIVLTSGNLSDEPQCINNEEAREKLGKIADYLLLHNREIVNRVDDSVVRIVDEQVQMIRRARGYAPAPINLPPGFNNVPHILA
;
A
#
# COMPACT_ATOMS: atom_id res chain seq x y z
N PRO A 1 -8.88 5.56 3.81
CA PRO A 1 -8.29 5.71 5.16
C PRO A 1 -8.76 4.57 6.06
N TYR A 2 -7.84 3.89 6.73
CA TYR A 2 -8.14 2.70 7.53
C TYR A 2 -7.36 2.68 8.86
N THR A 3 -6.52 3.69 9.11
CA THR A 3 -5.81 3.81 10.38
C THR A 3 -6.49 4.84 11.29
N PRO A 4 -6.33 4.73 12.62
CA PRO A 4 -6.82 5.75 13.55
C PRO A 4 -6.31 7.15 13.23
N LEU A 5 -5.04 7.28 12.78
CA LEU A 5 -4.46 8.55 12.37
C LEU A 5 -5.21 9.17 11.17
N HIS A 6 -5.53 8.38 10.16
CA HIS A 6 -6.32 8.85 9.02
C HIS A 6 -7.69 9.37 9.44
N HIS A 7 -8.38 8.67 10.35
CA HIS A 7 -9.67 9.11 10.87
C HIS A 7 -9.57 10.43 11.63
N LEU A 8 -8.52 10.60 12.44
CA LEU A 8 -8.31 11.86 13.19
C LEU A 8 -8.03 13.04 12.26
N ILE A 9 -7.21 12.84 11.23
CA ILE A 9 -6.90 13.88 10.24
C ILE A 9 -8.18 14.28 9.48
N LEU A 10 -8.89 13.30 8.92
CA LEU A 10 -10.08 13.54 8.11
C LEU A 10 -11.22 14.17 8.91
N LYS A 11 -11.40 13.76 10.17
CA LYS A 11 -12.39 14.37 11.07
C LYS A 11 -12.17 15.88 11.27
N ARG A 12 -10.90 16.31 11.30
CA ARG A 12 -10.55 17.73 11.45
C ARG A 12 -10.64 18.51 10.15
N MET A 13 -10.27 17.88 9.05
CA MET A 13 -10.23 18.54 7.73
C MET A 13 -11.61 18.71 7.10
N ASN A 14 -12.51 17.78 7.34
CA ASN A 14 -13.88 17.74 6.78
C ASN A 14 -13.96 18.04 5.27
N ARG A 15 -13.00 17.55 4.52
CA ARG A 15 -12.92 17.66 3.05
C ARG A 15 -12.18 16.49 2.45
N PRO A 16 -12.40 16.16 1.17
CA PRO A 16 -11.59 15.17 0.47
C PRO A 16 -10.11 15.56 0.43
N ILE A 17 -9.23 14.57 0.51
CA ILE A 17 -7.79 14.74 0.39
C ILE A 17 -7.24 13.72 -0.60
N VAL A 18 -6.11 14.05 -1.22
CA VAL A 18 -5.34 13.09 -2.02
C VAL A 18 -4.30 12.46 -1.12
N LEU A 19 -4.26 11.13 -1.09
CA LEU A 19 -3.25 10.35 -0.38
C LEU A 19 -2.54 9.45 -1.39
N THR A 20 -1.22 9.47 -1.36
CA THR A 20 -0.37 8.60 -2.16
C THR A 20 0.75 8.01 -1.31
N SER A 21 1.52 7.08 -1.86
CA SER A 21 2.68 6.50 -1.19
C SER A 21 3.77 7.54 -0.96
N GLY A 22 4.51 7.40 0.16
CA GLY A 22 5.63 8.28 0.50
C GLY A 22 6.94 7.85 -0.16
N ASN A 23 7.10 8.17 -1.45
CA ASN A 23 8.31 7.87 -2.23
C ASN A 23 8.51 8.90 -3.35
N LEU A 24 9.72 8.99 -3.86
CA LEU A 24 9.96 9.61 -5.17
C LEU A 24 9.45 8.68 -6.28
N SER A 25 9.15 9.25 -7.47
CA SER A 25 8.70 8.46 -8.61
C SER A 25 9.68 7.34 -8.92
N ASP A 26 9.14 6.16 -9.17
CA ASP A 26 9.90 4.93 -9.49
C ASP A 26 10.84 4.41 -8.37
N GLU A 27 10.74 4.97 -7.16
CA GLU A 27 11.44 4.47 -6.00
C GLU A 27 10.52 3.72 -5.02
N PRO A 28 11.07 2.81 -4.21
CA PRO A 28 10.30 2.20 -3.11
C PRO A 28 9.87 3.23 -2.07
N GLN A 29 8.77 2.96 -1.37
CA GLN A 29 8.29 3.82 -0.27
C GLN A 29 9.35 3.95 0.83
N CYS A 30 9.47 5.15 1.38
CA CYS A 30 10.30 5.39 2.55
C CYS A 30 9.72 4.66 3.77
N ILE A 31 10.56 3.96 4.52
CA ILE A 31 10.16 3.22 5.73
C ILE A 31 10.83 3.71 7.00
N ASN A 32 11.84 4.57 6.90
CA ASN A 32 12.48 5.17 8.05
C ASN A 32 12.47 6.70 7.97
N ASN A 33 12.66 7.34 9.12
CA ASN A 33 12.53 8.78 9.26
C ASN A 33 13.66 9.55 8.56
N GLU A 34 14.86 9.00 8.53
CA GLU A 34 16.03 9.63 7.90
C GLU A 34 15.84 9.65 6.37
N GLU A 35 15.49 8.53 5.79
CA GLU A 35 15.17 8.41 4.38
C GLU A 35 14.02 9.35 3.97
N ALA A 36 12.98 9.43 4.79
CA ALA A 36 11.85 10.32 4.55
C ALA A 36 12.28 11.81 4.59
N ARG A 37 13.12 12.21 5.53
CA ARG A 37 13.65 13.59 5.57
C ARG A 37 14.51 13.93 4.36
N GLU A 38 15.39 13.01 3.96
CA GLU A 38 16.29 13.22 2.85
C GLU A 38 15.58 13.31 1.50
N LYS A 39 14.69 12.36 1.25
CA LYS A 39 14.00 12.22 -0.05
C LYS A 39 12.77 13.10 -0.13
N LEU A 40 11.86 12.99 0.83
CA LEU A 40 10.57 13.66 0.79
C LEU A 40 10.62 15.11 1.27
N GLY A 41 11.60 15.48 2.10
CA GLY A 41 11.80 16.85 2.54
C GLY A 41 12.09 17.85 1.40
N LYS A 42 12.38 17.37 0.20
CA LYS A 42 12.57 18.20 -0.99
C LYS A 42 11.26 18.55 -1.70
N ILE A 43 10.18 17.83 -1.41
CA ILE A 43 8.88 17.96 -2.08
C ILE A 43 7.71 18.20 -1.11
N ALA A 44 7.89 17.89 0.19
CA ALA A 44 6.86 18.05 1.21
C ALA A 44 7.16 19.27 2.10
N ASP A 45 6.17 20.10 2.34
CA ASP A 45 6.28 21.25 3.28
C ASP A 45 6.37 20.78 4.73
N TYR A 46 5.73 19.66 5.05
CA TYR A 46 5.67 19.09 6.40
C TYR A 46 5.82 17.58 6.39
N LEU A 47 6.48 17.04 7.41
CA LEU A 47 6.64 15.61 7.64
C LEU A 47 6.07 15.25 9.01
N LEU A 48 5.05 14.38 9.04
CA LEU A 48 4.57 13.76 10.26
C LEU A 48 5.29 12.44 10.49
N LEU A 49 6.29 12.47 11.32
CA LEU A 49 7.14 11.32 11.61
C LEU A 49 6.72 10.63 12.90
N HIS A 50 7.10 9.38 13.08
CA HIS A 50 6.83 8.59 14.28
C HIS A 50 8.01 7.68 14.63
N ASN A 51 8.01 7.16 15.84
CA ASN A 51 9.04 6.27 16.36
C ASN A 51 8.67 4.77 16.25
N ARG A 52 7.57 4.43 15.59
CA ARG A 52 7.18 3.06 15.30
C ARG A 52 7.82 2.62 13.99
N GLU A 53 8.56 1.52 14.04
CA GLU A 53 9.20 0.96 12.86
C GLU A 53 8.18 0.50 11.81
N ILE A 54 8.47 0.75 10.54
CA ILE A 54 7.77 0.20 9.38
C ILE A 54 8.59 -1.00 8.88
N VAL A 55 8.15 -2.20 9.22
CA VAL A 55 8.91 -3.42 8.94
C VAL A 55 8.82 -3.83 7.47
N ASN A 56 7.68 -3.65 6.85
CA ASN A 56 7.42 -4.08 5.46
C ASN A 56 6.95 -2.93 4.59
N ARG A 57 7.52 -2.82 3.40
CA ARG A 57 6.93 -2.03 2.32
C ARG A 57 5.76 -2.78 1.71
N VAL A 58 4.59 -2.18 1.69
CA VAL A 58 3.38 -2.78 1.13
C VAL A 58 2.68 -1.75 0.25
N ASP A 59 2.65 -2.02 -1.04
CA ASP A 59 1.91 -1.22 -2.01
C ASP A 59 0.40 -1.41 -1.87
N ASP A 60 -0.36 -0.50 -2.47
CA ASP A 60 -1.79 -0.67 -2.64
C ASP A 60 -2.08 -1.64 -3.79
N SER A 61 -3.13 -2.43 -3.60
CA SER A 61 -3.68 -3.24 -4.68
C SER A 61 -4.28 -2.34 -5.75
N VAL A 62 -4.16 -2.77 -7.00
CA VAL A 62 -4.77 -2.09 -8.14
C VAL A 62 -5.77 -3.03 -8.79
N VAL A 63 -7.01 -2.58 -8.86
CA VAL A 63 -8.09 -3.32 -9.48
C VAL A 63 -8.85 -2.42 -10.46
N ARG A 64 -9.49 -3.01 -11.43
CA ARG A 64 -10.46 -2.32 -12.28
C ARG A 64 -11.69 -3.20 -12.52
N ILE A 65 -12.77 -2.59 -12.90
CA ILE A 65 -14.00 -3.29 -13.28
C ILE A 65 -14.03 -3.38 -14.79
N VAL A 66 -14.17 -4.60 -15.30
CA VAL A 66 -14.38 -4.90 -16.71
C VAL A 66 -15.54 -5.90 -16.81
N ASP A 67 -16.57 -5.59 -17.57
CA ASP A 67 -17.78 -6.39 -17.72
C ASP A 67 -18.37 -6.81 -16.35
N GLU A 68 -18.51 -5.86 -15.44
CA GLU A 68 -19.00 -6.04 -14.08
C GLU A 68 -18.15 -6.99 -13.20
N GLN A 69 -16.99 -7.42 -13.69
CA GLN A 69 -16.06 -8.30 -12.98
C GLN A 69 -14.82 -7.52 -12.49
N VAL A 70 -14.39 -7.86 -11.27
CA VAL A 70 -13.16 -7.30 -10.72
C VAL A 70 -11.95 -7.97 -11.37
N GLN A 71 -11.15 -7.19 -12.08
CA GLN A 71 -9.86 -7.61 -12.58
C GLN A 71 -8.73 -7.11 -11.67
N MET A 72 -7.93 -8.02 -11.15
CA MET A 72 -6.77 -7.73 -10.33
C MET A 72 -5.56 -7.42 -11.23
N ILE A 73 -5.06 -6.19 -11.14
CA ILE A 73 -3.84 -5.77 -11.85
C ILE A 73 -2.62 -5.91 -10.95
N ARG A 74 -2.72 -5.46 -9.70
CA ARG A 74 -1.72 -5.67 -8.66
C ARG A 74 -2.40 -6.20 -7.41
N ARG A 75 -1.94 -7.34 -6.91
CA ARG A 75 -2.44 -7.94 -5.68
C ARG A 75 -1.48 -7.63 -4.53
N ALA A 76 -1.90 -6.76 -3.63
CA ALA A 76 -1.12 -6.32 -2.48
C ALA A 76 -2.03 -6.06 -1.28
N ARG A 77 -1.93 -4.90 -0.63
CA ARG A 77 -2.67 -4.54 0.57
C ARG A 77 -4.19 -4.74 0.40
N GLY A 78 -4.81 -5.37 1.39
CA GLY A 78 -6.24 -5.66 1.43
C GLY A 78 -6.62 -7.00 0.80
N TYR A 79 -5.81 -7.52 -0.13
CA TYR A 79 -5.99 -8.83 -0.74
C TYR A 79 -4.94 -9.85 -0.28
N ALA A 80 -3.71 -9.43 -0.08
CA ALA A 80 -2.70 -10.23 0.59
C ALA A 80 -2.85 -10.08 2.13
N PRO A 81 -2.59 -11.12 2.94
CA PRO A 81 -2.03 -12.42 2.60
C PRO A 81 -3.06 -13.52 2.29
N ALA A 82 -4.34 -13.19 2.04
CA ALA A 82 -5.35 -14.20 1.75
C ALA A 82 -4.87 -15.16 0.63
N PRO A 83 -5.09 -16.48 0.74
CA PRO A 83 -4.67 -17.42 -0.29
C PRO A 83 -5.45 -17.22 -1.59
N ILE A 84 -4.84 -17.60 -2.70
CA ILE A 84 -5.51 -17.70 -3.99
C ILE A 84 -5.93 -19.16 -4.18
N ASN A 85 -7.23 -19.39 -4.35
CA ASN A 85 -7.73 -20.71 -4.68
C ASN A 85 -7.33 -21.08 -6.10
N LEU A 86 -6.67 -22.21 -6.24
CA LEU A 86 -6.33 -22.76 -7.55
C LEU A 86 -7.54 -23.49 -8.14
N PRO A 87 -7.71 -23.49 -9.47
CA PRO A 87 -8.77 -24.27 -10.11
C PRO A 87 -8.57 -25.77 -9.91
N PRO A 88 -9.64 -26.59 -10.11
CA PRO A 88 -9.52 -28.05 -10.02
C PRO A 88 -8.39 -28.57 -10.94
N GLY A 89 -7.69 -29.60 -10.49
CA GLY A 89 -6.57 -30.19 -11.22
C GLY A 89 -5.19 -29.83 -10.66
N PHE A 90 -5.09 -28.84 -9.77
CA PHE A 90 -3.82 -28.43 -9.14
C PHE A 90 -3.54 -29.09 -7.79
N ASN A 91 -4.33 -30.10 -7.40
CA ASN A 91 -4.24 -30.71 -6.06
C ASN A 91 -2.95 -31.51 -5.82
N ASN A 92 -2.27 -31.97 -6.88
CA ASN A 92 -1.10 -32.83 -6.82
C ASN A 92 0.13 -32.23 -7.52
N VAL A 93 0.23 -30.91 -7.60
CA VAL A 93 1.42 -30.27 -8.16
C VAL A 93 2.50 -30.11 -7.11
N PRO A 94 3.80 -30.18 -7.46
CA PRO A 94 4.88 -29.94 -6.52
C PRO A 94 4.86 -28.48 -6.04
N HIS A 95 5.39 -28.27 -4.84
CA HIS A 95 5.62 -26.91 -4.34
C HIS A 95 6.69 -26.24 -5.20
N ILE A 96 6.36 -25.08 -5.75
CA ILE A 96 7.29 -24.29 -6.58
C ILE A 96 7.50 -22.95 -5.85
N LEU A 97 8.77 -22.61 -5.63
CA LEU A 97 9.20 -21.27 -5.20
C LEU A 97 9.76 -20.57 -6.43
N ALA A 98 9.16 -19.44 -6.79
CA ALA A 98 9.59 -18.60 -7.90
C ALA A 98 10.17 -17.28 -7.41
#